data_3843abf8c8d7584d6a106c37e51e9d2e
#
_entry.id   3843abf8c8d7584d6a106c37e51e9d2e
#
_cell.length_a   1.000
_cell.length_b   1.000
_cell.length_c   1.000
_cell.angle_alpha   90.00
_cell.angle_beta   90.00
_cell.angle_gamma   90.00
#
_symmetry.space_group_name_H-M   'P 1'
#
loop_
_entity.id
_entity.type
_entity.pdbx_description
1 polymer ?
#
loop_
_entity_poly.entity_id
_entity_poly.type
_entity_poly.pdbx_seq_one_letter_code
_entity_poly.pdbx_strand_id
1 'polypeptide(L)'
;MKKLLVYLKTYKKETILAPLFKMLEALFELFVPLVIAAIIDTGIENKDVPYIVRMAIVLVVLAIVGLTCSLTAQYFSAKAAVGFAAKLKSALFAHIESLSFKEIDTLGTSTLITRMTSDINQVQSGVNLVLRLFLRSPFIVFGAMIMAFTIDVKAALIFVVAIPLLAIVVFGIMLVSIPLFKKVQGALDSVLGITRQNLTGVRVIRAFNKEQSEIENFDEKNAVLTGLQKFVGKISALMNPVTFIIVNGAIAALIWVGALRVDAGILSQGQVVALVNYMSQILVELVKLANLIITVTKAVACGNRIQSVFEIKSSMEEGSRRYSASSEDGYSVEFKNVNLCYNEGADRSLTGIDFSVRKGETVGIIGGTGSGKSSLVGLIPRFYDATQGQVLVDGVNVNEYSFDELREHVGIVMQKAVLFKGTIRENLKWGKNDATDEELWAAIDAAQAREFVETKDGGLDFEIAQGGKNLSGGQKQRLTIARALVRKPDILILDDSASALDYATDAKLRAAIAALPGNMTVFIVSQRTASIMHADKIIVLDDGKIVGMGTQEELLENCEVYKEIYNSQFKTTSTQ
;
A
#
# COMPACT_ATOMS: atom_id res chain seq x y z
N MET A 1 11.75 5.77 -10.08
CA MET A 1 11.23 4.93 -11.20
C MET A 1 12.30 4.17 -11.98
N LYS A 2 13.45 4.77 -12.42
CA LYS A 2 14.48 4.04 -13.20
C LYS A 2 15.00 2.77 -12.52
N LYS A 3 15.22 2.80 -11.20
CA LYS A 3 15.68 1.64 -10.43
C LYS A 3 14.67 0.48 -10.43
N LEU A 4 13.35 0.77 -10.51
CA LEU A 4 12.31 -0.26 -10.52
C LEU A 4 12.26 -1.03 -11.85
N LEU A 5 12.76 -0.46 -12.94
CA LEU A 5 12.81 -1.15 -14.24
C LEU A 5 13.71 -2.38 -14.24
N VAL A 6 14.51 -2.59 -13.20
CA VAL A 6 15.28 -3.84 -13.02
C VAL A 6 14.39 -5.07 -13.04
N TYR A 7 13.17 -4.96 -12.50
CA TYR A 7 12.21 -6.07 -12.49
C TYR A 7 11.65 -6.43 -13.88
N LEU A 8 11.80 -5.54 -14.88
CA LEU A 8 11.50 -5.84 -16.29
C LEU A 8 12.57 -6.72 -16.95
N LYS A 9 13.79 -6.77 -16.41
CA LYS A 9 14.89 -7.56 -17.01
C LYS A 9 14.56 -9.03 -17.20
N THR A 10 13.68 -9.59 -16.38
CA THR A 10 13.23 -10.99 -16.53
C THR A 10 12.34 -11.20 -17.77
N TYR A 11 11.68 -10.14 -18.23
CA TYR A 11 10.75 -10.13 -19.35
C TYR A 11 11.32 -9.43 -20.58
N LYS A 12 12.66 -9.55 -20.82
CA LYS A 12 13.35 -8.86 -21.91
C LYS A 12 12.77 -9.22 -23.29
N LYS A 13 12.46 -10.49 -23.51
CA LYS A 13 11.90 -10.98 -24.78
C LYS A 13 10.56 -10.29 -25.05
N GLU A 14 9.66 -10.32 -24.07
CA GLU A 14 8.34 -9.73 -24.16
C GLU A 14 8.40 -8.20 -24.32
N THR A 15 9.34 -7.55 -23.63
CA THR A 15 9.55 -6.09 -23.69
C THR A 15 10.02 -5.64 -25.08
N ILE A 16 10.73 -6.48 -25.83
CA ILE A 16 11.20 -6.18 -27.19
C ILE A 16 10.15 -6.59 -28.21
N LEU A 17 9.55 -7.78 -28.06
CA LEU A 17 8.58 -8.31 -29.02
C LEU A 17 7.28 -7.50 -29.06
N ALA A 18 6.80 -7.01 -27.92
CA ALA A 18 5.55 -6.27 -27.89
C ALA A 18 5.60 -4.99 -28.75
N PRO A 19 6.58 -4.07 -28.60
CA PRO A 19 6.71 -2.91 -29.49
C PRO A 19 7.00 -3.30 -30.95
N LEU A 20 7.79 -4.36 -31.19
CA LEU A 20 8.10 -4.83 -32.54
C LEU A 20 6.83 -5.22 -33.30
N PHE A 21 6.00 -6.07 -32.72
CA PHE A 21 4.72 -6.47 -33.33
C PHE A 21 3.75 -5.29 -33.48
N LYS A 22 3.78 -4.33 -32.55
CA LYS A 22 2.99 -3.09 -32.68
C LYS A 22 3.48 -2.19 -33.81
N MET A 23 4.77 -2.15 -34.09
CA MET A 23 5.33 -1.44 -35.24
C MET A 23 4.99 -2.15 -36.56
N LEU A 24 5.04 -3.49 -36.57
CA LEU A 24 4.62 -4.27 -37.77
C LEU A 24 3.13 -4.04 -38.06
N GLU A 25 2.27 -4.07 -37.04
CA GLU A 25 0.84 -3.73 -37.20
C GLU A 25 0.68 -2.34 -37.82
N ALA A 26 1.39 -1.35 -37.29
CA ALA A 26 1.35 0.02 -37.78
C ALA A 26 1.85 0.14 -39.24
N LEU A 27 2.88 -0.64 -39.61
CA LEU A 27 3.40 -0.69 -40.96
C LEU A 27 2.33 -1.21 -41.94
N PHE A 28 1.67 -2.30 -41.60
CA PHE A 28 0.59 -2.86 -42.44
C PHE A 28 -0.60 -1.90 -42.53
N GLU A 29 -0.94 -1.20 -41.48
CA GLU A 29 -2.00 -0.18 -41.42
C GLU A 29 -1.72 0.97 -42.40
N LEU A 30 -0.45 1.38 -42.58
CA LEU A 30 -0.06 2.42 -43.53
C LEU A 30 -0.22 1.98 -45.01
N PHE A 31 -0.23 0.69 -45.33
CA PHE A 31 -0.48 0.22 -46.70
C PHE A 31 -1.96 0.18 -47.07
N VAL A 32 -2.87 0.13 -46.12
CA VAL A 32 -4.31 0.03 -46.38
C VAL A 32 -4.83 1.16 -47.28
N PRO A 33 -4.50 2.47 -47.02
CA PRO A 33 -4.96 3.55 -47.91
C PRO A 33 -4.45 3.43 -49.34
N LEU A 34 -3.23 2.91 -49.56
CA LEU A 34 -2.70 2.70 -50.93
C LEU A 34 -3.42 1.59 -51.69
N VAL A 35 -3.79 0.50 -50.98
CA VAL A 35 -4.58 -0.57 -51.61
C VAL A 35 -5.98 -0.07 -51.98
N ILE A 36 -6.58 0.78 -51.10
CA ILE A 36 -7.86 1.43 -51.40
C ILE A 36 -7.72 2.33 -52.65
N ALA A 37 -6.64 3.13 -52.72
CA ALA A 37 -6.36 3.95 -53.92
C ALA A 37 -6.28 3.08 -55.18
N ALA A 38 -5.54 1.96 -55.16
CA ALA A 38 -5.42 1.05 -56.27
C ALA A 38 -6.78 0.42 -56.71
N ILE A 39 -7.66 0.14 -55.74
CA ILE A 39 -9.03 -0.33 -56.04
C ILE A 39 -9.81 0.73 -56.81
N ILE A 40 -9.70 2.01 -56.40
CA ILE A 40 -10.42 3.13 -57.02
C ILE A 40 -9.86 3.37 -58.40
N ASP A 41 -8.55 3.59 -58.52
CA ASP A 41 -7.90 4.07 -59.72
C ASP A 41 -7.81 3.00 -60.84
N THR A 42 -7.59 1.74 -60.47
CA THR A 42 -7.44 0.67 -61.48
C THR A 42 -8.69 -0.21 -61.57
N GLY A 43 -9.27 -0.53 -60.41
CA GLY A 43 -10.40 -1.44 -60.37
C GLY A 43 -11.71 -0.81 -60.84
N ILE A 44 -12.09 0.32 -60.21
CA ILE A 44 -13.38 0.95 -60.45
C ILE A 44 -13.36 1.74 -61.78
N GLU A 45 -12.30 2.47 -62.02
CA GLU A 45 -12.17 3.29 -63.22
C GLU A 45 -12.18 2.42 -64.52
N ASN A 46 -11.45 1.30 -64.49
CA ASN A 46 -11.42 0.36 -65.61
C ASN A 46 -12.54 -0.72 -65.58
N LYS A 47 -13.44 -0.70 -64.57
CA LYS A 47 -14.50 -1.69 -64.36
C LYS A 47 -13.96 -3.14 -64.28
N ASP A 48 -12.70 -3.30 -63.83
CA ASP A 48 -12.04 -4.61 -63.70
C ASP A 48 -12.44 -5.29 -62.37
N VAL A 49 -13.55 -6.04 -62.40
CA VAL A 49 -14.06 -6.76 -61.23
C VAL A 49 -13.04 -7.79 -60.69
N PRO A 50 -12.35 -8.60 -61.53
CA PRO A 50 -11.28 -9.48 -61.06
C PRO A 50 -10.16 -8.77 -60.30
N TYR A 51 -9.76 -7.56 -60.71
CA TYR A 51 -8.77 -6.75 -59.98
C TYR A 51 -9.29 -6.28 -58.65
N ILE A 52 -10.54 -5.77 -58.57
CA ILE A 52 -11.19 -5.37 -57.35
C ILE A 52 -11.21 -6.53 -56.34
N VAL A 53 -11.61 -7.73 -56.77
CA VAL A 53 -11.66 -8.91 -55.90
C VAL A 53 -10.26 -9.28 -55.39
N ARG A 54 -9.22 -9.26 -56.25
CA ARG A 54 -7.84 -9.49 -55.83
C ARG A 54 -7.37 -8.51 -54.78
N MET A 55 -7.61 -7.21 -54.96
CA MET A 55 -7.23 -6.17 -54.02
C MET A 55 -8.04 -6.24 -52.72
N ALA A 56 -9.32 -6.60 -52.80
CA ALA A 56 -10.14 -6.88 -51.61
C ALA A 56 -9.58 -8.06 -50.80
N ILE A 57 -9.12 -9.12 -51.46
CA ILE A 57 -8.42 -10.22 -50.78
C ILE A 57 -7.14 -9.72 -50.11
N VAL A 58 -6.35 -8.85 -50.75
CA VAL A 58 -5.16 -8.24 -50.16
C VAL A 58 -5.54 -7.45 -48.91
N LEU A 59 -6.62 -6.65 -48.89
CA LEU A 59 -7.11 -5.97 -47.71
C LEU A 59 -7.47 -6.91 -46.56
N VAL A 60 -8.15 -8.04 -46.90
CA VAL A 60 -8.48 -9.06 -45.90
C VAL A 60 -7.21 -9.71 -45.33
N VAL A 61 -6.23 -10.01 -46.16
CA VAL A 61 -4.94 -10.55 -45.71
C VAL A 61 -4.21 -9.57 -44.82
N LEU A 62 -4.13 -8.28 -45.21
CA LEU A 62 -3.54 -7.20 -44.37
C LEU A 62 -4.27 -7.07 -43.02
N ALA A 63 -5.60 -7.17 -43.01
CA ALA A 63 -6.40 -7.13 -41.79
C ALA A 63 -6.10 -8.33 -40.88
N ILE A 64 -6.02 -9.56 -41.42
CA ILE A 64 -5.70 -10.78 -40.66
C ILE A 64 -4.28 -10.72 -40.11
N VAL A 65 -3.30 -10.30 -40.90
CA VAL A 65 -1.90 -10.14 -40.45
C VAL A 65 -1.80 -9.05 -39.39
N GLY A 66 -2.45 -7.90 -39.60
CA GLY A 66 -2.52 -6.81 -38.65
C GLY A 66 -3.16 -7.25 -37.31
N LEU A 67 -4.28 -8.00 -37.40
CA LEU A 67 -4.94 -8.56 -36.21
C LEU A 67 -4.01 -9.52 -35.46
N THR A 68 -3.34 -10.41 -36.16
CA THR A 68 -2.39 -11.37 -35.55
C THR A 68 -1.24 -10.63 -34.85
N CYS A 69 -0.66 -9.63 -35.51
CA CYS A 69 0.38 -8.78 -34.92
C CYS A 69 -0.14 -8.03 -33.67
N SER A 70 -1.37 -7.51 -33.76
CA SER A 70 -2.00 -6.78 -32.64
C SER A 70 -2.23 -7.67 -31.43
N LEU A 71 -2.81 -8.84 -31.61
CA LEU A 71 -3.05 -9.84 -30.56
C LEU A 71 -1.74 -10.30 -29.91
N THR A 72 -0.73 -10.60 -30.72
CA THR A 72 0.60 -11.03 -30.29
C THR A 72 1.27 -9.92 -29.45
N ALA A 73 1.24 -8.69 -29.93
CA ALA A 73 1.78 -7.53 -29.22
C ALA A 73 1.06 -7.30 -27.91
N GLN A 74 -0.27 -7.41 -27.88
CA GLN A 74 -1.07 -7.26 -26.68
C GLN A 74 -0.77 -8.34 -25.64
N TYR A 75 -0.63 -9.59 -26.07
CA TYR A 75 -0.24 -10.70 -25.20
C TYR A 75 1.12 -10.46 -24.54
N PHE A 76 2.16 -10.15 -25.33
CA PHE A 76 3.49 -9.90 -24.78
C PHE A 76 3.56 -8.67 -23.89
N SER A 77 2.87 -7.59 -24.25
CA SER A 77 2.79 -6.39 -23.43
C SER A 77 2.10 -6.65 -22.08
N ALA A 78 0.96 -7.37 -22.11
CA ALA A 78 0.25 -7.75 -20.89
C ALA A 78 1.11 -8.67 -20.00
N LYS A 79 1.74 -9.71 -20.59
CA LYS A 79 2.62 -10.64 -19.87
C LYS A 79 3.79 -9.92 -19.20
N ALA A 80 4.45 -8.99 -19.92
CA ALA A 80 5.55 -8.19 -19.37
C ALA A 80 5.08 -7.27 -18.23
N ALA A 81 3.96 -6.55 -18.42
CA ALA A 81 3.46 -5.60 -17.45
C ALA A 81 2.93 -6.28 -16.16
N VAL A 82 2.17 -7.37 -16.31
CA VAL A 82 1.66 -8.15 -15.16
C VAL A 82 2.80 -8.83 -14.42
N GLY A 83 3.73 -9.47 -15.16
CA GLY A 83 4.88 -10.12 -14.55
C GLY A 83 5.82 -9.15 -13.83
N PHE A 84 6.04 -7.96 -14.41
CA PHE A 84 6.74 -6.86 -13.74
C PHE A 84 6.05 -6.46 -12.44
N ALA A 85 4.72 -6.23 -12.46
CA ALA A 85 3.97 -5.82 -11.28
C ALA A 85 3.98 -6.90 -10.19
N ALA A 86 3.87 -8.18 -10.56
CA ALA A 86 3.94 -9.29 -9.61
C ALA A 86 5.29 -9.33 -8.89
N LYS A 87 6.41 -9.21 -9.63
CA LYS A 87 7.75 -9.15 -9.03
C LYS A 87 7.96 -7.92 -8.17
N LEU A 88 7.46 -6.78 -8.61
CA LEU A 88 7.54 -5.54 -7.84
C LEU A 88 6.74 -5.65 -6.53
N LYS A 89 5.54 -6.26 -6.57
CA LYS A 89 4.73 -6.54 -5.36
C LYS A 89 5.48 -7.45 -4.38
N SER A 90 6.02 -8.56 -4.87
CA SER A 90 6.78 -9.50 -4.03
C SER A 90 8.00 -8.85 -3.40
N ALA A 91 8.78 -8.10 -4.19
CA ALA A 91 9.97 -7.40 -3.69
C ALA A 91 9.62 -6.29 -2.69
N LEU A 92 8.54 -5.52 -2.95
CA LEU A 92 8.10 -4.46 -2.03
C LEU A 92 7.58 -5.06 -0.72
N PHE A 93 6.83 -6.16 -0.78
CA PHE A 93 6.36 -6.85 0.42
C PHE A 93 7.53 -7.38 1.25
N ALA A 94 8.48 -8.07 0.63
CA ALA A 94 9.67 -8.56 1.32
C ALA A 94 10.50 -7.42 1.95
N HIS A 95 10.57 -6.26 1.28
CA HIS A 95 11.25 -5.09 1.83
C HIS A 95 10.49 -4.50 3.03
N ILE A 96 9.13 -4.40 2.96
CA ILE A 96 8.31 -3.93 4.08
C ILE A 96 8.48 -4.83 5.31
N GLU A 97 8.48 -6.16 5.12
CA GLU A 97 8.69 -7.12 6.22
C GLU A 97 10.11 -7.02 6.84
N SER A 98 11.09 -6.49 6.11
CA SER A 98 12.44 -6.26 6.63
C SER A 98 12.62 -4.93 7.37
N LEU A 99 11.61 -4.05 7.37
CA LEU A 99 11.65 -2.77 8.08
C LEU A 99 11.37 -2.98 9.57
N SER A 100 11.96 -2.12 10.41
CA SER A 100 11.65 -2.10 11.83
C SER A 100 10.31 -1.41 12.13
N PHE A 101 9.80 -1.55 13.34
CA PHE A 101 8.55 -0.92 13.78
C PHE A 101 8.57 0.59 13.60
N LYS A 102 9.72 1.23 13.87
CA LYS A 102 9.91 2.68 13.72
C LYS A 102 9.60 3.17 12.30
N GLU A 103 10.11 2.49 11.29
CA GLU A 103 9.87 2.85 9.89
C GLU A 103 8.42 2.56 9.48
N ILE A 104 7.86 1.43 9.93
CA ILE A 104 6.46 1.07 9.65
C ILE A 104 5.51 2.09 10.26
N ASP A 105 5.74 2.52 11.51
CA ASP A 105 4.93 3.52 12.19
C ASP A 105 5.05 4.90 11.51
N THR A 106 6.25 5.28 11.10
CA THR A 106 6.50 6.54 10.37
C THR A 106 5.81 6.56 9.01
N LEU A 107 5.87 5.47 8.25
CA LEU A 107 5.21 5.36 6.94
C LEU A 107 3.69 5.25 7.04
N GLY A 108 3.21 4.58 8.07
CA GLY A 108 1.82 4.25 8.29
C GLY A 108 1.30 3.13 7.39
N THR A 109 0.57 2.18 7.98
CA THR A 109 0.05 0.99 7.30
C THR A 109 -0.84 1.32 6.10
N SER A 110 -1.68 2.38 6.19
CA SER A 110 -2.56 2.80 5.09
C SER A 110 -1.78 3.26 3.86
N THR A 111 -0.65 3.95 4.08
CA THR A 111 0.26 4.36 3.00
C THR A 111 0.88 3.14 2.32
N LEU A 112 1.41 2.19 3.09
CA LEU A 112 2.02 0.96 2.58
C LEU A 112 1.02 0.15 1.74
N ILE A 113 -0.22 -0.01 2.21
CA ILE A 113 -1.30 -0.67 1.45
C ILE A 113 -1.54 0.05 0.11
N THR A 114 -1.59 1.38 0.11
CA THR A 114 -1.77 2.17 -1.12
C THR A 114 -0.62 1.96 -2.10
N ARG A 115 0.65 1.89 -1.61
CA ARG A 115 1.83 1.58 -2.45
C ARG A 115 1.72 0.19 -3.06
N MET A 116 1.34 -0.82 -2.25
CA MET A 116 1.20 -2.22 -2.66
C MET A 116 0.08 -2.46 -3.67
N THR A 117 -0.96 -1.63 -3.65
CA THR A 117 -2.17 -1.82 -4.48
C THR A 117 -2.27 -0.80 -5.59
N SER A 118 -2.75 0.40 -5.29
CA SER A 118 -3.07 1.44 -6.27
C SER A 118 -1.84 1.90 -7.07
N ASP A 119 -0.72 2.19 -6.38
CA ASP A 119 0.46 2.73 -7.05
C ASP A 119 1.10 1.69 -7.99
N ILE A 120 1.22 0.42 -7.56
CA ILE A 120 1.75 -0.63 -8.45
C ILE A 120 0.83 -0.87 -9.65
N ASN A 121 -0.49 -0.86 -9.47
CA ASN A 121 -1.43 -1.02 -10.58
C ASN A 121 -1.32 0.13 -11.59
N GLN A 122 -1.10 1.36 -11.12
CA GLN A 122 -0.87 2.51 -12.00
C GLN A 122 0.46 2.39 -12.77
N VAL A 123 1.53 1.91 -12.12
CA VAL A 123 2.81 1.64 -12.78
C VAL A 123 2.67 0.52 -13.81
N GLN A 124 1.95 -0.56 -13.48
CA GLN A 124 1.65 -1.66 -14.41
C GLN A 124 0.94 -1.15 -15.67
N SER A 125 -0.10 -0.33 -15.49
CA SER A 125 -0.85 0.27 -16.61
C SER A 125 0.05 1.16 -17.47
N GLY A 126 0.93 1.96 -16.84
CA GLY A 126 1.90 2.79 -17.55
C GLY A 126 2.88 1.96 -18.38
N VAL A 127 3.45 0.90 -17.80
CA VAL A 127 4.35 -0.02 -18.51
C VAL A 127 3.65 -0.67 -19.70
N ASN A 128 2.42 -1.17 -19.51
CA ASN A 128 1.65 -1.79 -20.60
C ASN A 128 1.42 -0.81 -21.76
N LEU A 129 0.99 0.42 -21.46
CA LEU A 129 0.73 1.43 -22.49
C LEU A 129 2.00 1.89 -23.19
N VAL A 130 3.12 2.04 -22.47
CA VAL A 130 4.41 2.36 -23.08
C VAL A 130 4.82 1.28 -24.10
N LEU A 131 4.74 0.01 -23.72
CA LEU A 131 5.10 -1.10 -24.62
C LEU A 131 4.22 -1.17 -25.88
N ARG A 132 2.98 -0.65 -25.81
CA ARG A 132 2.02 -0.71 -26.92
C ARG A 132 2.01 0.53 -27.82
N LEU A 133 2.14 1.72 -27.23
CA LEU A 133 1.82 2.97 -27.94
C LEU A 133 3.03 3.89 -28.12
N PHE A 134 4.06 3.79 -27.28
CA PHE A 134 5.16 4.75 -27.28
C PHE A 134 5.91 4.83 -28.62
N LEU A 135 6.15 3.68 -29.26
CA LEU A 135 6.78 3.65 -30.58
C LEU A 135 5.76 3.68 -31.71
N ARG A 136 4.57 3.09 -31.52
CA ARG A 136 3.53 2.98 -32.54
C ARG A 136 2.99 4.34 -32.99
N SER A 137 2.58 5.18 -32.04
CA SER A 137 1.90 6.45 -32.40
C SER A 137 2.81 7.43 -33.16
N PRO A 138 4.07 7.69 -32.75
CA PRO A 138 4.99 8.47 -33.56
C PRO A 138 5.26 7.83 -34.92
N PHE A 139 5.42 6.51 -34.96
CA PHE A 139 5.68 5.78 -36.21
C PHE A 139 4.55 5.97 -37.23
N ILE A 140 3.28 5.90 -36.81
CA ILE A 140 2.14 6.14 -37.72
C ILE A 140 2.08 7.60 -38.15
N VAL A 141 2.28 8.57 -37.24
CA VAL A 141 2.22 10.00 -37.60
C VAL A 141 3.30 10.35 -38.63
N PHE A 142 4.55 9.97 -38.39
CA PHE A 142 5.63 10.22 -39.34
C PHE A 142 5.53 9.33 -40.58
N GLY A 143 5.10 8.07 -40.42
CA GLY A 143 4.87 7.16 -41.53
C GLY A 143 3.79 7.65 -42.48
N ALA A 144 2.64 8.09 -41.98
CA ALA A 144 1.57 8.66 -42.81
C ALA A 144 2.03 9.94 -43.53
N MET A 145 2.84 10.79 -42.88
CA MET A 145 3.43 11.94 -43.50
C MET A 145 4.39 11.55 -44.65
N ILE A 146 5.30 10.60 -44.43
CA ILE A 146 6.21 10.07 -45.45
C ILE A 146 5.41 9.49 -46.62
N MET A 147 4.38 8.66 -46.33
CA MET A 147 3.51 8.12 -47.38
C MET A 147 2.79 9.19 -48.17
N ALA A 148 2.35 10.27 -47.51
CA ALA A 148 1.77 11.43 -48.22
C ALA A 148 2.78 12.09 -49.19
N PHE A 149 4.04 12.24 -48.77
CA PHE A 149 5.12 12.76 -49.63
C PHE A 149 5.44 11.89 -50.83
N THR A 150 5.30 10.55 -50.72
CA THR A 150 5.49 9.63 -51.84
C THR A 150 4.36 9.71 -52.85
N ILE A 151 3.17 10.15 -52.46
CA ILE A 151 2.03 10.35 -53.37
C ILE A 151 2.15 11.66 -54.10
N ASP A 152 2.22 12.79 -53.37
CA ASP A 152 2.38 14.11 -53.96
C ASP A 152 2.96 15.11 -52.96
N VAL A 153 4.04 15.80 -53.38
CA VAL A 153 4.76 16.75 -52.55
C VAL A 153 3.92 17.99 -52.20
N LYS A 154 3.14 18.54 -53.14
CA LYS A 154 2.34 19.75 -52.88
C LYS A 154 1.17 19.45 -51.94
N ALA A 155 0.48 18.34 -52.12
CA ALA A 155 -0.57 17.92 -51.21
C ALA A 155 0.00 17.56 -49.80
N ALA A 156 1.20 16.96 -49.75
CA ALA A 156 1.87 16.64 -48.50
C ALA A 156 2.27 17.86 -47.65
N LEU A 157 2.48 19.04 -48.24
CA LEU A 157 2.73 20.27 -47.49
C LEU A 157 1.58 20.63 -46.53
N ILE A 158 0.34 20.21 -46.84
CA ILE A 158 -0.80 20.40 -45.94
C ILE A 158 -0.58 19.67 -44.62
N PHE A 159 0.03 18.44 -44.65
CA PHE A 159 0.37 17.69 -43.45
C PHE A 159 1.44 18.40 -42.60
N VAL A 160 2.43 19.04 -43.26
CA VAL A 160 3.49 19.81 -42.59
C VAL A 160 2.92 20.98 -41.76
N VAL A 161 1.80 21.56 -42.20
CA VAL A 161 1.08 22.61 -41.47
C VAL A 161 0.10 22.03 -40.45
N ALA A 162 -0.69 21.02 -40.83
CA ALA A 162 -1.76 20.46 -40.02
C ALA A 162 -1.22 19.72 -38.78
N ILE A 163 -0.13 18.95 -38.93
CA ILE A 163 0.42 18.15 -37.82
C ILE A 163 0.93 19.03 -36.68
N PRO A 164 1.79 20.04 -36.88
CA PRO A 164 2.19 20.95 -35.82
C PRO A 164 1.03 21.71 -35.20
N LEU A 165 0.06 22.14 -36.01
CA LEU A 165 -1.12 22.86 -35.52
C LEU A 165 -1.97 21.97 -34.61
N LEU A 166 -2.22 20.72 -34.99
CA LEU A 166 -2.89 19.71 -34.16
C LEU A 166 -2.08 19.43 -32.90
N ALA A 167 -0.77 19.27 -33.01
CA ALA A 167 0.10 19.02 -31.86
C ALA A 167 0.03 20.16 -30.84
N ILE A 168 0.11 21.43 -31.32
CA ILE A 168 -0.01 22.60 -30.44
C ILE A 168 -1.35 22.61 -29.71
N VAL A 169 -2.45 22.34 -30.40
CA VAL A 169 -3.79 22.32 -29.77
C VAL A 169 -3.92 21.16 -28.76
N VAL A 170 -3.58 19.92 -29.17
CA VAL A 170 -3.72 18.74 -28.32
C VAL A 170 -2.83 18.84 -27.08
N PHE A 171 -1.54 19.15 -27.26
CA PHE A 171 -0.62 19.28 -26.15
C PHE A 171 -0.85 20.56 -25.35
N GLY A 172 -1.27 21.65 -25.97
CA GLY A 172 -1.63 22.90 -25.28
C GLY A 172 -2.79 22.71 -24.33
N ILE A 173 -3.90 22.13 -24.79
CA ILE A 173 -5.07 21.82 -23.94
C ILE A 173 -4.67 20.81 -22.84
N MET A 174 -3.86 19.79 -23.16
CA MET A 174 -3.38 18.83 -22.19
C MET A 174 -2.56 19.49 -21.07
N LEU A 175 -1.59 20.33 -21.41
CA LEU A 175 -0.72 21.02 -20.45
C LEU A 175 -1.50 21.96 -19.53
N VAL A 176 -2.53 22.65 -20.05
CA VAL A 176 -3.43 23.49 -19.25
C VAL A 176 -4.33 22.62 -18.36
N SER A 177 -4.80 21.47 -18.84
CA SER A 177 -5.72 20.60 -18.10
C SER A 177 -5.05 19.86 -16.94
N ILE A 178 -3.76 19.48 -17.03
CA ILE A 178 -3.04 18.73 -15.99
C ILE A 178 -3.08 19.42 -14.62
N PRO A 179 -2.69 20.71 -14.46
CA PRO A 179 -2.74 21.38 -13.16
C PRO A 179 -4.18 21.59 -12.66
N LEU A 180 -5.13 21.75 -13.57
CA LEU A 180 -6.54 21.89 -13.24
C LEU A 180 -7.11 20.56 -12.71
N PHE A 181 -6.77 19.42 -13.30
CA PHE A 181 -7.13 18.11 -12.77
C PHE A 181 -6.55 17.86 -11.36
N LYS A 182 -5.35 18.38 -11.06
CA LYS A 182 -4.81 18.33 -9.68
C LYS A 182 -5.68 19.10 -8.70
N LYS A 183 -6.19 20.29 -9.09
CA LYS A 183 -7.12 21.07 -8.25
C LYS A 183 -8.45 20.34 -8.03
N VAL A 184 -8.99 19.72 -9.08
CA VAL A 184 -10.20 18.87 -8.97
C VAL A 184 -9.96 17.69 -8.02
N GLN A 185 -8.80 17.04 -8.13
CA GLN A 185 -8.45 15.93 -7.23
C GLN A 185 -8.36 16.39 -5.76
N GLY A 186 -7.73 17.55 -5.49
CA GLY A 186 -7.67 18.10 -4.13
C GLY A 186 -9.04 18.45 -3.56
N ALA A 187 -9.95 18.99 -4.39
CA ALA A 187 -11.33 19.24 -3.98
C ALA A 187 -12.11 17.94 -3.73
N LEU A 188 -11.88 16.89 -4.55
CA LEU A 188 -12.47 15.57 -4.34
C LEU A 188 -11.97 14.94 -3.03
N ASP A 189 -10.67 15.05 -2.74
CA ASP A 189 -10.08 14.56 -1.48
C ASP A 189 -10.70 15.25 -0.26
N SER A 190 -11.03 16.55 -0.37
CA SER A 190 -11.73 17.31 0.67
C SER A 190 -13.16 16.78 0.89
N VAL A 191 -13.93 16.54 -0.18
CA VAL A 191 -15.28 15.96 -0.10
C VAL A 191 -15.24 14.54 0.50
N LEU A 192 -14.30 13.72 0.05
CA LEU A 192 -14.11 12.37 0.62
C LEU A 192 -13.70 12.41 2.09
N GLY A 193 -12.87 13.41 2.48
CA GLY A 193 -12.47 13.65 3.87
C GLY A 193 -13.67 13.89 4.77
N ILE A 194 -14.55 14.83 4.39
CA ILE A 194 -15.79 15.13 5.12
C ILE A 194 -16.71 13.91 5.17
N THR A 195 -16.91 13.22 4.04
CA THR A 195 -17.73 12.02 3.99
C THR A 195 -17.23 10.96 4.96
N ARG A 196 -15.91 10.70 5.00
CA ARG A 196 -15.30 9.74 5.93
C ARG A 196 -15.49 10.18 7.38
N GLN A 197 -15.26 11.46 7.67
CA GLN A 197 -15.44 12.03 9.01
C GLN A 197 -16.89 11.88 9.48
N ASN A 198 -17.86 12.21 8.64
CA ASN A 198 -19.27 12.13 8.96
C ASN A 198 -19.74 10.68 9.16
N LEU A 199 -19.32 9.74 8.31
CA LEU A 199 -19.65 8.33 8.48
C LEU A 199 -19.03 7.72 9.74
N THR A 200 -17.80 8.11 10.07
CA THR A 200 -17.12 7.63 11.28
C THR A 200 -17.73 8.28 12.54
N GLY A 201 -18.04 9.57 12.46
CA GLY A 201 -18.57 10.38 13.55
C GLY A 201 -20.10 10.46 13.63
N VAL A 202 -20.85 9.64 12.87
CA VAL A 202 -22.31 9.76 12.74
C VAL A 202 -23.06 9.76 14.08
N ARG A 203 -22.59 9.01 15.07
CA ARG A 203 -23.17 8.99 16.42
C ARG A 203 -22.98 10.32 17.14
N VAL A 204 -21.83 10.95 16.98
CA VAL A 204 -21.52 12.27 17.57
C VAL A 204 -22.36 13.35 16.92
N ILE A 205 -22.42 13.35 15.57
CA ILE A 205 -23.23 14.32 14.81
C ILE A 205 -24.68 14.28 15.27
N ARG A 206 -25.26 13.09 15.41
CA ARG A 206 -26.64 12.90 15.90
C ARG A 206 -26.82 13.27 17.37
N ALA A 207 -25.85 12.93 18.23
CA ALA A 207 -25.91 13.25 19.65
C ALA A 207 -25.91 14.76 19.90
N PHE A 208 -25.28 15.55 19.02
CA PHE A 208 -25.21 17.01 19.11
C PHE A 208 -26.16 17.75 18.15
N ASN A 209 -27.05 17.04 17.43
CA ASN A 209 -27.98 17.60 16.45
C ASN A 209 -27.29 18.50 15.41
N LYS A 210 -26.15 18.04 14.85
CA LYS A 210 -25.33 18.79 13.88
C LYS A 210 -25.51 18.34 12.43
N GLU A 211 -26.53 17.53 12.13
CA GLU A 211 -26.77 16.98 10.79
C GLU A 211 -26.91 18.09 9.75
N GLN A 212 -27.70 19.14 10.05
CA GLN A 212 -27.91 20.23 9.10
C GLN A 212 -26.63 21.01 8.81
N SER A 213 -25.83 21.29 9.84
CA SER A 213 -24.53 21.97 9.70
C SER A 213 -23.55 21.15 8.86
N GLU A 214 -23.54 19.81 9.01
CA GLU A 214 -22.67 18.94 8.23
C GLU A 214 -23.14 18.79 6.78
N ILE A 215 -24.47 18.82 6.52
CA ILE A 215 -25.03 18.88 5.16
C ILE A 215 -24.57 20.17 4.47
N GLU A 216 -24.69 21.31 5.13
CA GLU A 216 -24.27 22.60 4.58
C GLU A 216 -22.78 22.64 4.27
N ASN A 217 -21.93 22.13 5.18
CA ASN A 217 -20.48 22.01 4.96
C ASN A 217 -20.14 21.08 3.79
N PHE A 218 -20.84 19.94 3.68
CA PHE A 218 -20.69 19.03 2.54
C PHE A 218 -21.09 19.71 1.23
N ASP A 219 -22.22 20.39 1.21
CA ASP A 219 -22.74 21.06 0.01
C ASP A 219 -21.81 22.20 -0.46
N GLU A 220 -21.23 22.97 0.47
CA GLU A 220 -20.20 23.98 0.15
C GLU A 220 -19.01 23.35 -0.57
N LYS A 221 -18.41 22.30 0.00
CA LYS A 221 -17.25 21.62 -0.60
C LYS A 221 -17.60 20.93 -1.91
N ASN A 222 -18.78 20.34 -2.00
CA ASN A 222 -19.27 19.71 -3.22
C ASN A 222 -19.55 20.74 -4.33
N ALA A 223 -20.03 21.94 -3.99
CA ALA A 223 -20.20 23.03 -4.93
C ALA A 223 -18.86 23.50 -5.51
N VAL A 224 -17.82 23.62 -4.68
CA VAL A 224 -16.45 23.93 -5.14
C VAL A 224 -15.94 22.85 -6.09
N LEU A 225 -16.07 21.57 -5.72
CA LEU A 225 -15.69 20.45 -6.58
C LEU A 225 -16.42 20.49 -7.92
N THR A 226 -17.74 20.66 -7.88
CA THR A 226 -18.59 20.74 -9.08
C THR A 226 -18.21 21.93 -9.96
N GLY A 227 -17.91 23.09 -9.38
CA GLY A 227 -17.44 24.26 -10.10
C GLY A 227 -16.13 24.00 -10.84
N LEU A 228 -15.15 23.41 -10.16
CA LEU A 228 -13.87 23.04 -10.76
C LEU A 228 -14.03 21.97 -11.86
N GLN A 229 -14.86 20.94 -11.64
CA GLN A 229 -15.12 19.91 -12.64
C GLN A 229 -15.78 20.49 -13.90
N LYS A 230 -16.78 21.36 -13.73
CA LYS A 230 -17.43 22.08 -14.86
C LYS A 230 -16.41 22.93 -15.62
N PHE A 231 -15.51 23.65 -14.93
CA PHE A 231 -14.51 24.48 -15.56
C PHE A 231 -13.51 23.65 -16.38
N VAL A 232 -12.96 22.58 -15.78
CA VAL A 232 -12.04 21.65 -16.47
C VAL A 232 -12.75 20.94 -17.62
N GLY A 233 -14.00 20.54 -17.40
CA GLY A 233 -14.85 19.96 -18.44
C GLY A 233 -15.03 20.86 -19.66
N LYS A 234 -15.27 22.17 -19.47
CA LYS A 234 -15.37 23.15 -20.57
C LYS A 234 -14.08 23.23 -21.36
N ILE A 235 -12.91 23.29 -20.69
CA ILE A 235 -11.60 23.34 -21.38
C ILE A 235 -11.35 22.04 -22.15
N SER A 236 -11.56 20.89 -21.50
CA SER A 236 -11.37 19.59 -22.14
C SER A 236 -12.35 19.35 -23.31
N ALA A 237 -13.57 19.86 -23.20
CA ALA A 237 -14.57 19.76 -24.26
C ALA A 237 -14.19 20.53 -25.52
N LEU A 238 -13.33 21.56 -25.43
CA LEU A 238 -12.82 22.30 -26.60
C LEU A 238 -11.89 21.45 -27.47
N MET A 239 -11.28 20.37 -26.92
CA MET A 239 -10.31 19.56 -27.64
C MET A 239 -10.92 18.97 -28.93
N ASN A 240 -12.07 18.31 -28.83
CA ASN A 240 -12.71 17.68 -29.99
C ASN A 240 -13.15 18.68 -31.05
N PRO A 241 -13.93 19.75 -30.77
CA PRO A 241 -14.34 20.71 -31.79
C PRO A 241 -13.17 21.38 -32.49
N VAL A 242 -12.15 21.82 -31.74
CA VAL A 242 -10.99 22.50 -32.33
C VAL A 242 -10.16 21.55 -33.19
N THR A 243 -9.89 20.31 -32.74
CA THR A 243 -9.18 19.34 -33.54
C THR A 243 -9.98 18.92 -34.77
N PHE A 244 -11.31 18.79 -34.68
CA PHE A 244 -12.17 18.51 -35.83
C PHE A 244 -12.17 19.67 -36.85
N ILE A 245 -12.19 20.93 -36.42
CA ILE A 245 -12.09 22.07 -37.35
C ILE A 245 -10.77 22.01 -38.10
N ILE A 246 -9.65 21.77 -37.44
CA ILE A 246 -8.33 21.68 -38.04
C ILE A 246 -8.25 20.54 -39.05
N VAL A 247 -8.70 19.33 -38.65
CA VAL A 247 -8.64 18.16 -39.53
C VAL A 247 -9.58 18.28 -40.72
N ASN A 248 -10.84 18.70 -40.51
CA ASN A 248 -11.77 18.87 -41.61
C ASN A 248 -11.35 20.03 -42.52
N GLY A 249 -10.75 21.10 -41.97
CA GLY A 249 -10.14 22.15 -42.76
C GLY A 249 -8.96 21.64 -43.60
N ALA A 250 -8.08 20.82 -43.03
CA ALA A 250 -7.00 20.17 -43.76
C ALA A 250 -7.52 19.17 -44.81
N ILE A 251 -8.58 18.40 -44.50
CA ILE A 251 -9.24 17.51 -45.47
C ILE A 251 -9.86 18.32 -46.61
N ALA A 252 -10.56 19.42 -46.33
CA ALA A 252 -11.12 20.28 -47.35
C ALA A 252 -10.02 20.89 -48.26
N ALA A 253 -8.90 21.32 -47.67
CA ALA A 253 -7.74 21.78 -48.42
C ALA A 253 -7.12 20.66 -49.27
N LEU A 254 -7.00 19.43 -48.72
CA LEU A 254 -6.52 18.25 -49.46
C LEU A 254 -7.43 17.90 -50.64
N ILE A 255 -8.74 17.95 -50.47
CA ILE A 255 -9.72 17.69 -51.54
C ILE A 255 -9.61 18.79 -52.59
N TRP A 256 -9.53 20.06 -52.19
CA TRP A 256 -9.40 21.20 -53.11
C TRP A 256 -8.11 21.11 -53.94
N VAL A 257 -6.94 20.99 -53.29
CA VAL A 257 -5.65 20.85 -53.96
C VAL A 257 -5.60 19.55 -54.77
N GLY A 258 -6.14 18.46 -54.22
CA GLY A 258 -6.24 17.14 -54.89
C GLY A 258 -7.06 17.24 -56.15
N ALA A 259 -8.24 17.88 -56.14
CA ALA A 259 -9.10 18.06 -57.30
C ALA A 259 -8.39 18.81 -58.43
N LEU A 260 -7.73 19.94 -58.10
CA LEU A 260 -6.93 20.70 -59.10
C LEU A 260 -5.79 19.86 -59.72
N ARG A 261 -5.18 18.95 -58.92
CA ARG A 261 -4.09 18.10 -59.39
C ARG A 261 -4.60 16.88 -60.16
N VAL A 262 -5.80 16.39 -59.85
CA VAL A 262 -6.48 15.36 -60.62
C VAL A 262 -6.89 15.90 -61.98
N ASP A 263 -7.46 17.12 -62.06
CA ASP A 263 -7.80 17.77 -63.30
C ASP A 263 -6.57 18.03 -64.18
N ALA A 264 -5.42 18.34 -63.56
CA ALA A 264 -4.14 18.47 -64.24
C ALA A 264 -3.48 17.10 -64.65
N GLY A 265 -4.11 15.98 -64.36
CA GLY A 265 -3.59 14.64 -64.66
C GLY A 265 -2.36 14.21 -63.83
N ILE A 266 -2.08 14.87 -62.70
CA ILE A 266 -0.90 14.63 -61.85
C ILE A 266 -1.21 13.60 -60.74
N LEU A 267 -2.42 13.63 -60.21
CA LEU A 267 -2.92 12.71 -59.17
C LEU A 267 -4.13 11.96 -59.69
N SER A 268 -4.35 10.76 -59.11
CA SER A 268 -5.57 9.98 -59.28
C SER A 268 -6.59 10.27 -58.18
N GLN A 269 -7.85 9.91 -58.41
CA GLN A 269 -8.91 10.06 -57.41
C GLN A 269 -8.65 9.19 -56.16
N GLY A 270 -8.16 7.96 -56.33
CA GLY A 270 -7.83 7.06 -55.22
C GLY A 270 -6.67 7.57 -54.41
N GLN A 271 -5.68 8.24 -55.02
CA GLN A 271 -4.58 8.87 -54.29
C GLN A 271 -5.07 10.00 -53.38
N VAL A 272 -6.04 10.80 -53.79
CA VAL A 272 -6.66 11.84 -52.94
C VAL A 272 -7.38 11.19 -51.77
N VAL A 273 -8.11 10.08 -51.98
CA VAL A 273 -8.77 9.33 -50.89
C VAL A 273 -7.73 8.77 -49.92
N ALA A 274 -6.59 8.27 -50.39
CA ALA A 274 -5.52 7.79 -49.51
C ALA A 274 -4.95 8.93 -48.61
N LEU A 275 -4.73 10.11 -49.18
CA LEU A 275 -4.28 11.30 -48.44
C LEU A 275 -5.28 11.67 -47.32
N VAL A 276 -6.58 11.65 -47.60
CA VAL A 276 -7.63 11.94 -46.62
C VAL A 276 -7.62 10.91 -45.47
N ASN A 277 -7.43 9.61 -45.82
CA ASN A 277 -7.31 8.55 -44.81
C ASN A 277 -6.09 8.74 -43.91
N TYR A 278 -4.91 9.09 -44.48
CA TYR A 278 -3.71 9.39 -43.68
C TYR A 278 -3.92 10.57 -42.75
N MET A 279 -4.58 11.63 -43.17
CA MET A 279 -4.89 12.79 -42.33
C MET A 279 -5.76 12.38 -41.12
N SER A 280 -6.78 11.53 -41.35
CA SER A 280 -7.67 11.03 -40.32
C SER A 280 -6.94 10.14 -39.29
N GLN A 281 -6.01 9.28 -39.77
CA GLN A 281 -5.20 8.43 -38.90
C GLN A 281 -4.29 9.26 -37.98
N ILE A 282 -3.68 10.33 -38.48
CA ILE A 282 -2.80 11.21 -37.70
C ILE A 282 -3.54 11.81 -36.51
N LEU A 283 -4.78 12.30 -36.68
CA LEU A 283 -5.58 12.83 -35.58
C LEU A 283 -5.76 11.82 -34.46
N VAL A 284 -6.19 10.60 -34.82
CA VAL A 284 -6.44 9.53 -33.85
C VAL A 284 -5.16 9.18 -33.06
N GLU A 285 -4.02 9.12 -33.75
CA GLU A 285 -2.75 8.78 -33.10
C GLU A 285 -2.19 9.91 -32.23
N LEU A 286 -2.38 11.19 -32.59
CA LEU A 286 -2.00 12.31 -31.73
C LEU A 286 -2.80 12.35 -30.43
N VAL A 287 -4.10 12.06 -30.48
CA VAL A 287 -4.94 11.96 -29.28
C VAL A 287 -4.51 10.78 -28.40
N LYS A 288 -4.20 9.62 -28.99
CA LYS A 288 -3.66 8.47 -28.24
C LYS A 288 -2.32 8.80 -27.58
N LEU A 289 -1.44 9.51 -28.28
CA LEU A 289 -0.14 9.91 -27.75
C LEU A 289 -0.29 10.88 -26.55
N ALA A 290 -1.23 11.83 -26.61
CA ALA A 290 -1.52 12.71 -25.47
C ALA A 290 -1.99 11.92 -24.23
N ASN A 291 -2.91 10.99 -24.40
CA ASN A 291 -3.38 10.12 -23.32
C ASN A 291 -2.26 9.23 -22.74
N LEU A 292 -1.35 8.75 -23.60
CA LEU A 292 -0.17 8.00 -23.18
C LEU A 292 0.70 8.84 -22.25
N ILE A 293 1.00 10.10 -22.61
CA ILE A 293 1.84 10.99 -21.81
C ILE A 293 1.23 11.21 -20.42
N ILE A 294 -0.09 11.44 -20.33
CA ILE A 294 -0.79 11.58 -19.05
C ILE A 294 -0.63 10.33 -18.20
N THR A 295 -0.85 9.16 -18.77
CA THR A 295 -0.76 7.88 -18.03
C THR A 295 0.66 7.58 -17.59
N VAL A 296 1.65 7.83 -18.44
CA VAL A 296 3.07 7.65 -18.12
C VAL A 296 3.49 8.60 -17.00
N THR A 297 3.05 9.86 -17.04
CA THR A 297 3.35 10.83 -15.97
C THR A 297 2.82 10.36 -14.62
N LYS A 298 1.57 9.84 -14.58
CA LYS A 298 0.99 9.24 -13.37
C LYS A 298 1.78 8.03 -12.91
N ALA A 299 2.13 7.12 -13.83
CA ALA A 299 2.90 5.92 -13.52
C ALA A 299 4.30 6.24 -12.97
N VAL A 300 4.97 7.26 -13.53
CA VAL A 300 6.28 7.72 -13.02
C VAL A 300 6.15 8.29 -11.61
N ALA A 301 5.12 9.09 -11.34
CA ALA A 301 4.86 9.63 -10.00
C ALA A 301 4.61 8.50 -8.98
N CYS A 302 3.76 7.51 -9.32
CA CYS A 302 3.52 6.33 -8.49
C CYS A 302 4.80 5.52 -8.28
N GLY A 303 5.58 5.29 -9.34
CA GLY A 303 6.86 4.60 -9.27
C GLY A 303 7.88 5.30 -8.37
N ASN A 304 7.92 6.63 -8.37
CA ASN A 304 8.81 7.38 -7.46
C ASN A 304 8.37 7.21 -5.99
N ARG A 305 7.07 7.20 -5.69
CA ARG A 305 6.55 6.91 -4.35
C ARG A 305 6.85 5.48 -3.87
N ILE A 306 6.80 4.50 -4.76
CA ILE A 306 7.23 3.13 -4.45
C ILE A 306 8.73 3.11 -4.21
N GLN A 307 9.50 3.79 -5.05
CA GLN A 307 10.95 3.88 -4.94
C GLN A 307 11.38 4.50 -3.59
N SER A 308 10.67 5.52 -3.09
CA SER A 308 10.99 6.12 -1.78
C SER A 308 10.83 5.14 -0.62
N VAL A 309 9.90 4.17 -0.71
CA VAL A 309 9.80 3.10 0.30
C VAL A 309 11.03 2.19 0.25
N PHE A 310 11.51 1.80 -0.94
CA PHE A 310 12.73 1.00 -1.07
C PHE A 310 14.02 1.72 -0.62
N GLU A 311 14.00 3.03 -0.54
CA GLU A 311 15.15 3.84 -0.09
C GLU A 311 15.23 3.94 1.44
N ILE A 312 14.15 3.63 2.14
CA ILE A 312 14.13 3.52 3.59
C ILE A 312 14.77 2.19 3.98
N LYS A 313 15.78 2.26 4.81
CA LYS A 313 16.44 1.10 5.39
C LYS A 313 15.99 0.94 6.83
N SER A 314 15.94 -0.30 7.31
CA SER A 314 15.76 -0.56 8.74
C SER A 314 16.83 0.20 9.55
N SER A 315 16.39 0.90 10.60
CA SER A 315 17.30 1.56 11.54
C SER A 315 17.96 0.56 12.50
N MET A 316 17.44 -0.67 12.54
CA MET A 316 17.91 -1.73 13.42
C MET A 316 18.77 -2.72 12.63
N GLU A 317 19.99 -2.98 13.11
CA GLU A 317 20.87 -4.01 12.57
C GLU A 317 20.70 -5.29 13.38
N GLU A 318 20.58 -6.43 12.71
CA GLU A 318 20.45 -7.72 13.36
C GLU A 318 21.80 -8.17 13.94
N GLY A 319 21.77 -8.59 15.22
CA GLY A 319 22.91 -9.22 15.84
C GLY A 319 23.09 -10.67 15.36
N SER A 320 24.20 -11.30 15.76
CA SER A 320 24.53 -12.67 15.35
C SER A 320 24.59 -13.65 16.52
N ARG A 321 24.43 -13.17 17.75
CA ARG A 321 24.56 -13.99 18.94
C ARG A 321 23.34 -14.86 19.14
N ARG A 322 23.58 -16.13 19.46
CA ARG A 322 22.53 -17.06 19.89
C ARG A 322 22.19 -16.83 21.34
N TYR A 323 20.96 -17.11 21.70
CA TYR A 323 20.52 -17.06 23.07
C TYR A 323 21.25 -18.12 23.91
N SER A 324 21.71 -17.71 25.08
CA SER A 324 22.33 -18.59 26.05
C SER A 324 21.84 -18.17 27.43
N ALA A 325 21.06 -19.05 28.08
CA ALA A 325 20.58 -18.78 29.41
C ALA A 325 21.76 -18.52 30.36
N SER A 326 21.69 -17.44 31.15
CA SER A 326 22.62 -17.18 32.25
C SER A 326 22.41 -18.21 33.38
N SER A 327 23.31 -18.22 34.39
CA SER A 327 23.15 -19.04 35.61
C SER A 327 21.78 -18.81 36.25
N GLU A 328 21.26 -19.84 36.96
CA GLU A 328 19.92 -19.76 37.61
C GLU A 328 19.75 -18.58 38.56
N ASP A 329 20.84 -18.08 39.17
CA ASP A 329 20.86 -16.92 40.06
C ASP A 329 21.07 -15.55 39.35
N GLY A 330 21.06 -15.54 38.01
CA GLY A 330 21.31 -14.34 37.21
C GLY A 330 20.09 -13.44 37.05
N TYR A 331 20.34 -12.21 36.58
CA TYR A 331 19.27 -11.31 36.16
C TYR A 331 18.70 -11.77 34.80
N SER A 332 17.38 -11.85 34.71
CA SER A 332 16.66 -12.11 33.46
C SER A 332 16.65 -10.90 32.54
N VAL A 333 16.39 -9.71 33.11
CA VAL A 333 16.34 -8.44 32.38
C VAL A 333 17.02 -7.35 33.18
N GLU A 334 17.87 -6.56 32.52
CA GLU A 334 18.50 -5.37 33.13
C GLU A 334 18.38 -4.16 32.18
N PHE A 335 17.98 -3.03 32.74
CA PHE A 335 18.01 -1.73 32.08
C PHE A 335 19.11 -0.90 32.72
N LYS A 336 20.06 -0.39 31.94
CA LYS A 336 21.20 0.42 32.42
C LYS A 336 21.15 1.80 31.78
N ASN A 337 20.68 2.79 32.51
CA ASN A 337 20.55 4.21 32.11
C ASN A 337 19.91 4.38 30.73
N VAL A 338 18.75 3.74 30.51
CA VAL A 338 18.09 3.66 29.20
C VAL A 338 17.26 4.90 28.94
N ASN A 339 17.48 5.50 27.76
CA ASN A 339 16.63 6.55 27.21
C ASN A 339 16.02 6.07 25.87
N LEU A 340 14.79 6.47 25.61
CA LEU A 340 14.11 6.20 24.33
C LEU A 340 13.46 7.47 23.79
N CYS A 341 13.75 7.75 22.51
CA CYS A 341 13.08 8.77 21.71
C CYS A 341 12.68 8.17 20.37
N TYR A 342 11.39 8.23 20.03
CA TYR A 342 10.88 7.64 18.78
C TYR A 342 11.32 8.42 17.54
N ASN A 343 11.39 9.75 17.64
CA ASN A 343 11.79 10.63 16.54
C ASN A 343 12.82 11.65 17.00
N GLU A 344 13.76 12.01 16.14
CA GLU A 344 14.70 13.09 16.39
C GLU A 344 13.96 14.41 16.62
N GLY A 345 14.17 15.05 17.78
CA GLY A 345 13.52 16.30 18.15
C GLY A 345 12.16 16.17 18.84
N ALA A 346 11.65 14.95 19.06
CA ALA A 346 10.47 14.71 19.90
C ALA A 346 10.88 14.60 21.41
N ASP A 347 9.88 14.77 22.29
CA ASP A 347 10.08 14.54 23.72
C ASP A 347 10.49 13.09 23.99
N ARG A 348 11.32 12.89 25.00
CA ARG A 348 11.79 11.56 25.39
C ARG A 348 10.65 10.75 25.98
N SER A 349 10.37 9.60 25.40
CA SER A 349 9.36 8.66 25.90
C SER A 349 9.83 7.90 27.13
N LEU A 350 11.16 7.71 27.29
CA LEU A 350 11.79 7.15 28.48
C LEU A 350 13.08 7.92 28.77
N THR A 351 13.35 8.17 30.05
CA THR A 351 14.53 8.95 30.49
C THR A 351 15.15 8.31 31.74
N GLY A 352 16.42 7.91 31.63
CA GLY A 352 17.23 7.43 32.76
C GLY A 352 16.65 6.20 33.44
N ILE A 353 16.12 5.26 32.67
CA ILE A 353 15.54 4.01 33.20
C ILE A 353 16.67 3.09 33.66
N ASP A 354 16.65 2.72 34.94
CA ASP A 354 17.64 1.82 35.57
C ASP A 354 16.96 0.86 36.54
N PHE A 355 16.99 -0.44 36.25
CA PHE A 355 16.50 -1.51 37.12
C PHE A 355 16.96 -2.88 36.65
N SER A 356 16.86 -3.87 37.54
CA SER A 356 17.15 -5.27 37.23
C SER A 356 16.06 -6.19 37.78
N VAL A 357 15.83 -7.29 37.07
CA VAL A 357 14.80 -8.30 37.38
C VAL A 357 15.47 -9.68 37.37
N ARG A 358 15.29 -10.44 38.43
CA ARG A 358 15.82 -11.82 38.53
C ARG A 358 14.91 -12.79 37.78
N LYS A 359 15.46 -13.95 37.47
CA LYS A 359 14.67 -15.03 36.89
C LYS A 359 13.55 -15.47 37.82
N GLY A 360 12.36 -15.66 37.23
CA GLY A 360 11.16 -16.08 37.97
C GLY A 360 10.45 -14.95 38.72
N GLU A 361 11.00 -13.73 38.77
CA GLU A 361 10.30 -12.62 39.39
C GLU A 361 9.09 -12.16 38.54
N THR A 362 8.01 -11.78 39.21
CA THR A 362 6.88 -11.07 38.61
C THR A 362 7.01 -9.59 38.83
N VAL A 363 7.06 -8.82 37.76
CA VAL A 363 7.21 -7.35 37.78
C VAL A 363 5.92 -6.67 37.34
N GLY A 364 5.32 -5.88 38.24
CA GLY A 364 4.21 -5.00 37.91
C GLY A 364 4.71 -3.65 37.38
N ILE A 365 4.12 -3.12 36.31
CA ILE A 365 4.44 -1.79 35.77
C ILE A 365 3.16 -0.96 35.74
N ILE A 366 3.14 0.16 36.46
CA ILE A 366 1.98 1.04 36.59
C ILE A 366 2.37 2.49 36.33
N GLY A 367 1.38 3.31 35.99
CA GLY A 367 1.53 4.75 35.73
C GLY A 367 0.40 5.27 34.87
N GLY A 368 0.33 6.57 34.69
CA GLY A 368 -0.67 7.26 33.87
C GLY A 368 -0.65 6.85 32.39
N THR A 369 -1.68 7.24 31.65
CA THR A 369 -1.68 7.07 30.18
C THR A 369 -0.57 7.94 29.58
N GLY A 370 0.25 7.36 28.71
CA GLY A 370 1.40 8.07 28.12
C GLY A 370 2.69 8.06 28.95
N SER A 371 2.71 7.47 30.16
CA SER A 371 3.90 7.41 31.01
C SER A 371 5.06 6.54 30.49
N GLY A 372 4.94 5.90 29.31
CA GLY A 372 6.01 5.12 28.70
C GLY A 372 5.99 3.61 28.98
N LYS A 373 4.95 3.05 29.62
CA LYS A 373 4.86 1.62 30.01
C LYS A 373 5.07 0.65 28.85
N SER A 374 4.31 0.79 27.78
CA SER A 374 4.43 -0.06 26.57
C SER A 374 5.77 0.15 25.86
N SER A 375 6.30 1.39 25.91
CA SER A 375 7.64 1.70 25.39
C SER A 375 8.72 0.94 26.14
N LEU A 376 8.61 0.90 27.49
CA LEU A 376 9.55 0.18 28.34
C LEU A 376 9.60 -1.31 28.00
N VAL A 377 8.45 -1.98 28.04
CA VAL A 377 8.39 -3.42 27.78
C VAL A 377 8.68 -3.78 26.34
N GLY A 378 8.43 -2.87 25.39
CA GLY A 378 8.75 -3.05 23.97
C GLY A 378 10.24 -3.08 23.64
N LEU A 379 11.11 -2.61 24.56
CA LEU A 379 12.56 -2.69 24.42
C LEU A 379 13.11 -4.09 24.72
N ILE A 380 12.42 -4.90 25.53
CA ILE A 380 12.85 -6.25 25.90
C ILE A 380 12.88 -7.18 24.66
N PRO A 381 11.80 -7.31 23.84
CA PRO A 381 11.83 -8.08 22.59
C PRO A 381 12.49 -7.30 21.44
N ARG A 382 13.11 -6.17 21.76
CA ARG A 382 13.77 -5.29 20.78
C ARG A 382 12.84 -4.92 19.62
N PHE A 383 11.69 -4.31 19.93
CA PHE A 383 10.83 -3.69 18.92
C PHE A 383 11.37 -2.33 18.48
N TYR A 384 12.09 -1.69 19.38
CA TYR A 384 12.83 -0.44 19.18
C TYR A 384 14.20 -0.58 19.84
N ASP A 385 15.20 0.11 19.33
CA ASP A 385 16.49 0.24 19.99
C ASP A 385 16.49 1.43 20.96
N ALA A 386 17.12 1.25 22.12
CA ALA A 386 17.35 2.34 23.05
C ALA A 386 18.17 3.45 22.40
N THR A 387 17.79 4.72 22.58
CA THR A 387 18.56 5.86 22.07
C THR A 387 19.88 6.03 22.82
N GLN A 388 19.88 5.72 24.11
CA GLN A 388 21.06 5.72 25.00
C GLN A 388 20.88 4.64 26.08
N GLY A 389 21.99 4.19 26.64
CA GLY A 389 21.99 3.11 27.63
C GLY A 389 21.94 1.72 26.98
N GLN A 390 21.67 0.70 27.78
CA GLN A 390 21.66 -0.69 27.36
C GLN A 390 20.53 -1.48 28.00
N VAL A 391 19.87 -2.32 27.23
CA VAL A 391 18.92 -3.33 27.71
C VAL A 391 19.61 -4.69 27.57
N LEU A 392 19.66 -5.42 28.66
CA LEU A 392 20.28 -6.74 28.69
C LEU A 392 19.19 -7.78 28.99
N VAL A 393 19.26 -8.90 28.28
CA VAL A 393 18.47 -10.10 28.52
C VAL A 393 19.46 -11.24 28.80
N ASP A 394 19.33 -11.89 29.94
CA ASP A 394 20.26 -12.90 30.42
C ASP A 394 21.75 -12.42 30.38
N GLY A 395 21.97 -11.16 30.79
CA GLY A 395 23.29 -10.54 30.83
C GLY A 395 23.89 -10.12 29.50
N VAL A 396 23.18 -10.32 28.38
CA VAL A 396 23.64 -9.97 27.03
C VAL A 396 22.80 -8.81 26.47
N ASN A 397 23.46 -7.85 25.82
CA ASN A 397 22.77 -6.73 25.21
C ASN A 397 21.81 -7.23 24.10
N VAL A 398 20.55 -6.77 24.13
CA VAL A 398 19.54 -7.17 23.13
C VAL A 398 19.98 -6.86 21.69
N ASN A 399 20.88 -5.90 21.49
CA ASN A 399 21.42 -5.54 20.17
C ASN A 399 22.38 -6.58 19.60
N GLU A 400 22.93 -7.46 20.43
CA GLU A 400 23.85 -8.53 20.01
C GLU A 400 23.12 -9.79 19.53
N TYR A 401 21.88 -9.99 19.97
CA TYR A 401 21.07 -11.15 19.58
C TYR A 401 20.57 -11.04 18.15
N SER A 402 20.41 -12.21 17.47
CA SER A 402 19.51 -12.25 16.32
C SER A 402 18.07 -12.03 16.77
N PHE A 403 17.23 -11.44 15.88
CA PHE A 403 15.83 -11.17 16.23
C PHE A 403 15.04 -12.45 16.55
N ASP A 404 15.30 -13.53 15.81
CA ASP A 404 14.62 -14.79 15.99
C ASP A 404 14.95 -15.39 17.35
N GLU A 405 16.24 -15.49 17.70
CA GLU A 405 16.70 -16.02 18.98
C GLU A 405 16.13 -15.25 20.18
N LEU A 406 16.21 -13.91 20.16
CA LEU A 406 15.67 -13.11 21.26
C LEU A 406 14.15 -13.27 21.39
N ARG A 407 13.43 -13.20 20.27
CA ARG A 407 11.96 -13.24 20.27
C ARG A 407 11.39 -14.65 20.47
N GLU A 408 12.20 -15.70 20.33
CA GLU A 408 11.79 -17.06 20.67
C GLU A 408 11.65 -17.22 22.18
N HIS A 409 12.50 -16.57 22.95
CA HIS A 409 12.52 -16.63 24.42
C HIS A 409 11.62 -15.59 25.10
N VAL A 410 11.15 -14.58 24.35
CA VAL A 410 10.26 -13.52 24.88
C VAL A 410 8.86 -13.68 24.30
N GLY A 411 7.91 -14.08 25.13
CA GLY A 411 6.48 -14.07 24.80
C GLY A 411 5.87 -12.70 25.11
N ILE A 412 5.22 -12.07 24.15
CA ILE A 412 4.56 -10.78 24.38
C ILE A 412 3.09 -10.83 23.98
N VAL A 413 2.23 -10.32 24.85
CA VAL A 413 0.82 -10.06 24.60
C VAL A 413 0.61 -8.56 24.53
N MET A 414 0.33 -8.06 23.33
CA MET A 414 0.13 -6.63 23.07
C MET A 414 -1.20 -6.13 23.65
N GLN A 415 -1.26 -4.84 23.99
CA GLN A 415 -2.47 -4.16 24.48
C GLN A 415 -3.67 -4.41 23.56
N LYS A 416 -3.48 -4.32 22.24
CA LYS A 416 -4.53 -4.62 21.27
C LYS A 416 -4.46 -6.06 20.83
N ALA A 417 -5.46 -6.86 21.21
CA ALA A 417 -5.59 -8.25 20.78
C ALA A 417 -5.83 -8.35 19.26
N VAL A 418 -4.86 -8.87 18.53
CA VAL A 418 -4.93 -9.08 17.08
C VAL A 418 -4.95 -10.58 16.78
N LEU A 419 -6.03 -11.02 16.13
CA LEU A 419 -6.16 -12.39 15.62
C LEU A 419 -6.28 -12.34 14.08
N PHE A 420 -5.64 -13.31 13.43
CA PHE A 420 -5.69 -13.45 11.98
C PHE A 420 -6.89 -14.31 11.58
N LYS A 421 -7.38 -14.08 10.35
CA LYS A 421 -8.38 -14.96 9.75
C LYS A 421 -7.80 -16.37 9.62
N GLY A 422 -8.55 -17.37 10.06
CA GLY A 422 -8.15 -18.77 10.08
C GLY A 422 -8.72 -19.45 11.33
N THR A 423 -8.25 -20.64 11.67
CA THR A 423 -8.74 -21.37 12.85
C THR A 423 -8.10 -20.87 14.15
N ILE A 424 -8.69 -21.23 15.30
CA ILE A 424 -8.05 -21.02 16.61
C ILE A 424 -6.69 -21.74 16.62
N ARG A 425 -6.62 -22.98 16.15
CA ARG A 425 -5.40 -23.79 16.00
C ARG A 425 -4.30 -23.01 15.25
N GLU A 426 -4.61 -22.49 14.06
CA GLU A 426 -3.67 -21.72 13.25
C GLU A 426 -3.18 -20.48 13.99
N ASN A 427 -4.06 -19.76 14.66
CA ASN A 427 -3.69 -18.58 15.44
C ASN A 427 -2.77 -18.91 16.63
N LEU A 428 -2.98 -20.04 17.31
CA LEU A 428 -2.11 -20.47 18.43
C LEU A 428 -0.76 -20.98 17.93
N LYS A 429 -0.73 -21.68 16.79
CA LYS A 429 0.51 -22.16 16.17
C LYS A 429 1.47 -21.06 15.71
N TRP A 430 1.04 -19.79 15.68
CA TRP A 430 1.97 -18.67 15.56
C TRP A 430 2.97 -18.58 16.73
N GLY A 431 2.61 -19.08 17.89
CA GLY A 431 3.53 -19.23 19.03
C GLY A 431 4.58 -20.32 18.80
N LYS A 432 4.16 -21.48 18.28
CA LYS A 432 5.01 -22.64 18.00
C LYS A 432 4.37 -23.46 16.86
N ASN A 433 5.02 -23.50 15.69
CA ASN A 433 4.47 -24.08 14.45
C ASN A 433 4.13 -25.57 14.58
N ASP A 434 4.95 -26.34 15.31
CA ASP A 434 4.86 -27.79 15.53
C ASP A 434 4.15 -28.15 16.82
N ALA A 435 3.46 -27.20 17.49
CA ALA A 435 2.73 -27.46 18.72
C ALA A 435 1.70 -28.57 18.53
N THR A 436 1.70 -29.52 19.47
CA THR A 436 0.70 -30.61 19.54
C THR A 436 -0.63 -30.08 20.08
N ASP A 437 -1.71 -30.86 19.90
CA ASP A 437 -3.01 -30.48 20.43
C ASP A 437 -3.01 -30.39 21.96
N GLU A 438 -2.24 -31.25 22.62
CA GLU A 438 -2.07 -31.24 24.08
C GLU A 438 -1.39 -29.93 24.53
N GLU A 439 -0.36 -29.46 23.82
CA GLU A 439 0.31 -28.19 24.11
C GLU A 439 -0.62 -26.99 23.86
N LEU A 440 -1.43 -27.06 22.80
CA LEU A 440 -2.43 -26.02 22.51
C LEU A 440 -3.50 -25.93 23.60
N TRP A 441 -4.03 -27.07 24.03
CA TRP A 441 -5.02 -27.11 25.10
C TRP A 441 -4.45 -26.70 26.46
N ALA A 442 -3.22 -27.11 26.79
CA ALA A 442 -2.54 -26.65 28.01
C ALA A 442 -2.39 -25.10 28.05
N ALA A 443 -2.03 -24.50 26.93
CA ALA A 443 -1.94 -23.04 26.83
C ALA A 443 -3.33 -22.37 26.92
N ILE A 444 -4.37 -22.96 26.33
CA ILE A 444 -5.76 -22.51 26.42
C ILE A 444 -6.24 -22.58 27.89
N ASP A 445 -5.89 -23.62 28.62
CA ASP A 445 -6.23 -23.78 30.04
C ASP A 445 -5.56 -22.67 30.87
N ALA A 446 -4.26 -22.52 30.71
CA ALA A 446 -3.52 -21.47 31.41
C ALA A 446 -4.06 -20.07 31.11
N ALA A 447 -4.51 -19.79 29.86
CA ALA A 447 -5.15 -18.57 29.46
C ALA A 447 -6.63 -18.46 29.87
N GLN A 448 -7.17 -19.41 30.64
CA GLN A 448 -8.59 -19.45 31.06
C GLN A 448 -9.57 -19.40 29.87
N ALA A 449 -9.22 -20.06 28.77
CA ALA A 449 -9.96 -19.97 27.51
C ALA A 449 -10.74 -21.25 27.17
N ARG A 450 -10.52 -22.37 27.89
CA ARG A 450 -11.10 -23.70 27.58
C ARG A 450 -12.62 -23.66 27.46
N GLU A 451 -13.31 -23.09 28.44
CA GLU A 451 -14.77 -23.05 28.49
C GLU A 451 -15.39 -22.50 27.19
N PHE A 452 -14.90 -21.38 26.71
CA PHE A 452 -15.48 -20.80 25.51
C PHE A 452 -14.99 -21.49 24.22
N VAL A 453 -13.78 -22.03 24.18
CA VAL A 453 -13.27 -22.73 22.98
C VAL A 453 -14.05 -24.03 22.78
N GLU A 454 -14.34 -24.79 23.86
CA GLU A 454 -15.14 -26.04 23.80
C GLU A 454 -16.60 -25.76 23.35
N THR A 455 -17.15 -24.58 23.65
CA THR A 455 -18.51 -24.21 23.20
C THR A 455 -18.56 -23.78 21.74
N LYS A 456 -17.43 -23.63 21.06
CA LYS A 456 -17.41 -23.30 19.64
C LYS A 456 -17.50 -24.54 18.76
N ASP A 457 -18.28 -24.45 17.68
CA ASP A 457 -18.39 -25.53 16.71
C ASP A 457 -17.00 -25.84 16.12
N GLY A 458 -16.51 -27.05 16.33
CA GLY A 458 -15.17 -27.48 15.89
C GLY A 458 -14.04 -27.18 16.88
N GLY A 459 -14.30 -26.56 18.06
CA GLY A 459 -13.28 -26.33 19.10
C GLY A 459 -12.05 -25.58 18.57
N LEU A 460 -10.87 -26.25 18.53
CA LEU A 460 -9.64 -25.67 17.98
C LEU A 460 -9.74 -25.29 16.49
N ASP A 461 -10.60 -25.95 15.74
CA ASP A 461 -10.77 -25.72 14.31
C ASP A 461 -11.89 -24.70 14.00
N PHE A 462 -12.45 -24.02 15.03
CA PHE A 462 -13.38 -22.91 14.85
C PHE A 462 -12.74 -21.78 14.06
N GLU A 463 -13.43 -21.32 13.00
CA GLU A 463 -12.97 -20.23 12.14
C GLU A 463 -13.11 -18.85 12.79
N ILE A 464 -11.99 -18.17 12.93
CA ILE A 464 -11.90 -16.76 13.34
C ILE A 464 -12.03 -15.87 12.12
N ALA A 465 -12.99 -14.94 12.13
CA ALA A 465 -13.13 -13.92 11.10
C ALA A 465 -11.99 -12.90 11.17
N GLN A 466 -11.75 -12.16 10.09
CA GLN A 466 -10.70 -11.14 10.01
C GLN A 466 -10.75 -10.18 11.21
N GLY A 467 -9.63 -10.10 11.96
CA GLY A 467 -9.51 -9.29 13.17
C GLY A 467 -10.35 -9.81 14.34
N GLY A 468 -10.79 -11.07 14.29
CA GLY A 468 -11.56 -11.68 15.37
C GLY A 468 -12.96 -11.08 15.57
N LYS A 469 -13.59 -10.53 14.53
CA LYS A 469 -14.88 -9.82 14.65
C LYS A 469 -16.02 -10.67 15.22
N ASN A 470 -15.90 -11.99 15.13
CA ASN A 470 -16.86 -12.98 15.68
C ASN A 470 -16.53 -13.43 17.11
N LEU A 471 -15.59 -12.77 17.78
CA LEU A 471 -15.21 -13.01 19.16
C LEU A 471 -15.36 -11.75 20.01
N SER A 472 -15.69 -11.92 21.31
CA SER A 472 -15.69 -10.80 22.26
C SER A 472 -14.27 -10.30 22.56
N GLY A 473 -14.13 -9.10 23.13
CA GLY A 473 -12.82 -8.54 23.51
C GLY A 473 -12.03 -9.47 24.45
N GLY A 474 -12.66 -9.97 25.50
CA GLY A 474 -12.03 -10.88 26.45
C GLY A 474 -11.66 -12.25 25.83
N GLN A 475 -12.47 -12.77 24.90
CA GLN A 475 -12.14 -14.00 24.16
C GLN A 475 -10.90 -13.82 23.29
N LYS A 476 -10.82 -12.69 22.55
CA LYS A 476 -9.62 -12.35 21.74
C LYS A 476 -8.38 -12.26 22.64
N GLN A 477 -8.50 -11.57 23.76
CA GLN A 477 -7.38 -11.37 24.68
C GLN A 477 -6.86 -12.70 25.22
N ARG A 478 -7.76 -13.59 25.69
CA ARG A 478 -7.39 -14.92 26.19
C ARG A 478 -6.70 -15.77 25.11
N LEU A 479 -7.15 -15.71 23.85
CA LEU A 479 -6.48 -16.42 22.76
C LEU A 479 -5.10 -15.83 22.42
N THR A 480 -4.91 -14.51 22.53
CA THR A 480 -3.58 -13.93 22.33
C THR A 480 -2.63 -14.28 23.49
N ILE A 481 -3.13 -14.41 24.71
CA ILE A 481 -2.37 -14.91 25.86
C ILE A 481 -2.00 -16.40 25.64
N ALA A 482 -2.97 -17.24 25.26
CA ALA A 482 -2.71 -18.64 24.94
C ALA A 482 -1.62 -18.77 23.85
N ARG A 483 -1.69 -17.97 22.78
CA ARG A 483 -0.68 -17.94 21.72
C ARG A 483 0.73 -17.64 22.24
N ALA A 484 0.88 -16.70 23.17
CA ALA A 484 2.17 -16.39 23.79
C ALA A 484 2.66 -17.55 24.67
N LEU A 485 1.76 -18.23 25.40
CA LEU A 485 2.07 -19.33 26.32
C LEU A 485 2.42 -20.64 25.59
N VAL A 486 1.87 -20.89 24.39
CA VAL A 486 2.22 -22.09 23.59
C VAL A 486 3.73 -22.19 23.36
N ARG A 487 4.40 -21.04 23.24
CA ARG A 487 5.86 -20.95 23.04
C ARG A 487 6.67 -21.39 24.26
N LYS A 488 6.08 -21.37 25.47
CA LYS A 488 6.76 -21.58 26.74
C LYS A 488 7.97 -20.64 26.92
N PRO A 489 7.75 -19.31 26.86
CA PRO A 489 8.84 -18.34 26.89
C PRO A 489 9.51 -18.26 28.25
N ASP A 490 10.80 -17.86 28.28
CA ASP A 490 11.51 -17.57 29.53
C ASP A 490 11.05 -16.23 30.15
N ILE A 491 10.64 -15.29 29.31
CA ILE A 491 10.13 -13.98 29.70
C ILE A 491 8.73 -13.79 29.06
N LEU A 492 7.72 -13.56 29.89
CA LEU A 492 6.35 -13.26 29.45
C LEU A 492 6.01 -11.80 29.72
N ILE A 493 5.58 -11.07 28.70
CA ILE A 493 5.14 -9.68 28.80
C ILE A 493 3.64 -9.61 28.53
N LEU A 494 2.89 -9.07 29.49
CA LEU A 494 1.45 -8.85 29.43
C LEU A 494 1.19 -7.34 29.38
N ASP A 495 1.14 -6.72 28.18
CA ASP A 495 0.93 -5.28 28.03
C ASP A 495 -0.56 -4.95 28.05
N ASP A 496 -1.05 -4.44 29.21
CA ASP A 496 -2.44 -4.08 29.50
C ASP A 496 -3.47 -5.13 29.06
N SER A 497 -3.03 -6.41 29.12
CA SER A 497 -3.78 -7.55 28.58
C SER A 497 -5.00 -7.92 29.41
N ALA A 498 -5.07 -7.43 30.66
CA ALA A 498 -6.19 -7.65 31.57
C ALA A 498 -7.32 -6.63 31.43
N SER A 499 -7.14 -5.55 30.67
CA SER A 499 -8.13 -4.46 30.55
C SER A 499 -9.48 -4.91 29.97
N ALA A 500 -9.48 -5.94 29.11
CA ALA A 500 -10.68 -6.53 28.52
C ALA A 500 -11.26 -7.71 29.32
N LEU A 501 -10.64 -8.07 30.45
CA LEU A 501 -11.07 -9.16 31.32
C LEU A 501 -11.79 -8.63 32.55
N ASP A 502 -12.74 -9.42 33.07
CA ASP A 502 -13.30 -9.18 34.39
C ASP A 502 -12.28 -9.55 35.49
N TYR A 503 -12.48 -9.01 36.69
CA TYR A 503 -11.55 -9.18 37.81
C TYR A 503 -11.35 -10.65 38.23
N ALA A 504 -12.40 -11.49 38.16
CA ALA A 504 -12.31 -12.88 38.53
C ALA A 504 -11.50 -13.70 37.53
N THR A 505 -11.71 -13.44 36.24
CA THR A 505 -10.95 -14.08 35.16
C THR A 505 -9.48 -13.62 35.19
N ASP A 506 -9.19 -12.35 35.42
CA ASP A 506 -7.82 -11.83 35.56
C ASP A 506 -7.08 -12.48 36.75
N ALA A 507 -7.74 -12.60 37.90
CA ALA A 507 -7.14 -13.28 39.08
C ALA A 507 -6.83 -14.76 38.81
N LYS A 508 -7.77 -15.50 38.18
CA LYS A 508 -7.56 -16.91 37.80
C LYS A 508 -6.42 -17.05 36.77
N LEU A 509 -6.36 -16.16 35.80
CA LEU A 509 -5.30 -16.15 34.80
C LEU A 509 -3.93 -15.98 35.44
N ARG A 510 -3.77 -14.98 36.31
CA ARG A 510 -2.50 -14.75 37.02
C ARG A 510 -2.10 -15.94 37.88
N ALA A 511 -3.05 -16.52 38.62
CA ALA A 511 -2.80 -17.72 39.39
C ALA A 511 -2.37 -18.92 38.52
N ALA A 512 -3.01 -19.07 37.36
CA ALA A 512 -2.64 -20.13 36.40
C ALA A 512 -1.25 -19.93 35.82
N ILE A 513 -0.89 -18.67 35.47
CA ILE A 513 0.45 -18.33 34.97
C ILE A 513 1.52 -18.58 36.05
N ALA A 514 1.27 -18.18 37.29
CA ALA A 514 2.18 -18.41 38.42
C ALA A 514 2.36 -19.89 38.74
N ALA A 515 1.39 -20.76 38.44
CA ALA A 515 1.45 -22.20 38.62
C ALA A 515 2.13 -22.95 37.47
N LEU A 516 2.49 -22.28 36.37
CA LEU A 516 3.18 -22.93 35.26
C LEU A 516 4.56 -23.43 35.68
N PRO A 517 4.97 -24.61 35.20
CA PRO A 517 6.29 -25.15 35.53
C PRO A 517 7.37 -24.32 34.82
N GLY A 518 8.47 -24.06 35.54
CA GLY A 518 9.61 -23.29 35.03
C GLY A 518 9.85 -22.00 35.83
N ASN A 519 10.95 -21.34 35.55
CA ASN A 519 11.36 -20.12 36.24
C ASN A 519 11.07 -18.89 35.35
N MET A 520 9.83 -18.81 34.82
CA MET A 520 9.41 -17.77 33.85
C MET A 520 9.32 -16.39 34.53
N THR A 521 10.03 -15.42 33.99
CA THR A 521 9.93 -14.03 34.43
C THR A 521 8.71 -13.35 33.79
N VAL A 522 7.87 -12.70 34.59
CA VAL A 522 6.61 -12.13 34.10
C VAL A 522 6.57 -10.62 34.29
N PHE A 523 6.35 -9.88 33.21
CA PHE A 523 6.08 -8.43 33.24
C PHE A 523 4.57 -8.19 33.03
N ILE A 524 3.92 -7.56 34.01
CA ILE A 524 2.50 -7.21 33.95
C ILE A 524 2.37 -5.69 33.88
N VAL A 525 2.08 -5.16 32.70
CA VAL A 525 1.71 -3.77 32.54
C VAL A 525 0.23 -3.61 32.80
N SER A 526 -0.16 -2.77 33.74
CA SER A 526 -1.57 -2.54 34.04
C SER A 526 -1.82 -1.11 34.54
N GLN A 527 -3.03 -0.63 34.30
CA GLN A 527 -3.56 0.56 34.94
C GLN A 527 -4.31 0.23 36.24
N ARG A 528 -4.57 -1.07 36.49
CA ARG A 528 -5.28 -1.57 37.67
C ARG A 528 -4.26 -2.03 38.72
N THR A 529 -4.27 -1.40 39.88
CA THR A 529 -3.43 -1.80 41.02
C THR A 529 -3.71 -3.23 41.45
N ALA A 530 -4.98 -3.68 41.41
CA ALA A 530 -5.36 -5.04 41.73
C ALA A 530 -4.66 -6.13 40.88
N SER A 531 -4.23 -5.81 39.66
CA SER A 531 -3.54 -6.76 38.77
C SER A 531 -2.06 -6.92 39.12
N ILE A 532 -1.45 -5.99 39.84
CA ILE A 532 0.00 -5.96 40.10
C ILE A 532 0.36 -5.98 41.60
N MET A 533 -0.62 -5.86 42.48
CA MET A 533 -0.40 -5.69 43.93
C MET A 533 0.36 -6.86 44.59
N HIS A 534 0.38 -8.03 43.96
CA HIS A 534 1.10 -9.21 44.46
C HIS A 534 2.38 -9.50 43.66
N ALA A 535 2.83 -8.56 42.82
CA ALA A 535 4.10 -8.67 42.10
C ALA A 535 5.28 -8.54 43.11
N ASP A 536 6.36 -9.29 42.84
CA ASP A 536 7.58 -9.23 43.62
C ASP A 536 8.23 -7.85 43.60
N LYS A 537 8.05 -7.16 42.50
CA LYS A 537 8.52 -5.78 42.27
C LYS A 537 7.51 -4.98 41.46
N ILE A 538 7.20 -3.79 41.90
CA ILE A 538 6.35 -2.85 41.17
C ILE A 538 7.20 -1.65 40.74
N ILE A 539 7.12 -1.28 39.46
CA ILE A 539 7.76 -0.11 38.87
C ILE A 539 6.67 0.93 38.57
N VAL A 540 6.79 2.11 39.16
CA VAL A 540 5.87 3.22 38.95
C VAL A 540 6.50 4.17 37.95
N LEU A 541 5.85 4.37 36.79
CA LEU A 541 6.29 5.26 35.74
C LEU A 541 5.45 6.54 35.71
N ASP A 542 6.12 7.67 35.66
CA ASP A 542 5.50 8.97 35.42
C ASP A 542 6.40 9.79 34.47
N ASP A 543 5.79 10.37 33.43
CA ASP A 543 6.47 11.15 32.38
C ASP A 543 7.80 10.52 31.89
N GLY A 544 7.76 9.22 31.59
CA GLY A 544 8.92 8.47 31.06
C GLY A 544 10.02 8.19 32.08
N LYS A 545 9.81 8.40 33.37
CA LYS A 545 10.78 8.15 34.45
C LYS A 545 10.24 7.19 35.50
N ILE A 546 11.13 6.44 36.14
CA ILE A 546 10.79 5.66 37.32
C ILE A 546 10.71 6.61 38.52
N VAL A 547 9.51 6.75 39.08
CA VAL A 547 9.25 7.60 40.25
C VAL A 547 9.10 6.79 41.55
N GLY A 548 9.00 5.46 41.43
CA GLY A 548 8.98 4.54 42.57
C GLY A 548 9.24 3.12 42.11
N MET A 549 9.92 2.34 42.95
CA MET A 549 10.19 0.92 42.71
C MET A 549 10.29 0.19 44.05
N GLY A 550 9.56 -0.93 44.19
CA GLY A 550 9.54 -1.74 45.40
C GLY A 550 8.32 -2.63 45.47
N THR A 551 8.03 -3.21 46.62
CA THR A 551 6.80 -3.93 46.91
C THR A 551 5.62 -2.96 47.07
N GLN A 552 4.39 -3.48 47.06
CA GLN A 552 3.20 -2.67 47.30
C GLN A 552 3.27 -1.90 48.64
N GLU A 553 3.73 -2.57 49.70
CA GLU A 553 3.81 -1.98 51.03
C GLU A 553 4.79 -0.80 51.05
N GLU A 554 6.00 -0.99 50.49
CA GLU A 554 7.03 0.04 50.37
C GLU A 554 6.55 1.24 49.54
N LEU A 555 5.83 1.00 48.44
CA LEU A 555 5.32 2.05 47.56
C LEU A 555 4.15 2.84 48.20
N LEU A 556 3.32 2.17 48.97
CA LEU A 556 2.27 2.84 49.76
C LEU A 556 2.85 3.75 50.86
N GLU A 557 4.07 3.50 51.33
CA GLU A 557 4.76 4.38 52.29
C GLU A 557 5.58 5.49 51.64
N ASN A 558 6.25 5.20 50.52
CA ASN A 558 7.31 6.05 49.99
C ASN A 558 7.03 6.67 48.60
N CYS A 559 5.96 6.28 47.88
CA CYS A 559 5.67 6.79 46.54
C CYS A 559 4.30 7.48 46.49
N GLU A 560 4.29 8.81 46.40
CA GLU A 560 3.07 9.63 46.33
C GLU A 560 2.21 9.26 45.09
N VAL A 561 2.84 9.09 43.92
CA VAL A 561 2.15 8.74 42.67
C VAL A 561 1.45 7.38 42.81
N TYR A 562 2.10 6.39 43.40
CA TYR A 562 1.46 5.10 43.65
C TYR A 562 0.30 5.19 44.64
N LYS A 563 0.45 5.97 45.72
CA LYS A 563 -0.63 6.22 46.68
C LYS A 563 -1.85 6.86 46.03
N GLU A 564 -1.62 7.84 45.17
CA GLU A 564 -2.70 8.50 44.43
C GLU A 564 -3.46 7.51 43.53
N ILE A 565 -2.72 6.72 42.70
CA ILE A 565 -3.31 5.70 41.84
C ILE A 565 -4.08 4.65 42.68
N TYR A 566 -3.50 4.15 43.75
CA TYR A 566 -4.13 3.17 44.65
C TYR A 566 -5.40 3.72 45.27
N ASN A 567 -5.33 4.93 45.87
CA ASN A 567 -6.46 5.59 46.53
C ASN A 567 -7.60 5.89 45.55
N SER A 568 -7.30 6.23 44.30
CA SER A 568 -8.32 6.48 43.28
C SER A 568 -9.14 5.23 42.94
N GLN A 569 -8.58 4.03 43.15
CA GLN A 569 -9.23 2.75 42.82
C GLN A 569 -9.92 2.09 44.03
N PHE A 570 -9.46 2.33 45.26
CA PHE A 570 -9.94 1.63 46.46
C PHE A 570 -10.64 2.53 47.49
N LYS A 571 -10.53 3.86 47.40
CA LYS A 571 -11.12 4.81 48.40
C LYS A 571 -12.59 5.20 48.14
N THR A 572 -13.33 4.56 47.24
CA THR A 572 -14.74 4.91 46.98
C THR A 572 -15.75 4.28 47.95
N THR A 573 -15.33 3.72 49.10
CA THR A 573 -16.23 2.98 50.00
C THR A 573 -16.28 3.51 51.46
N SER A 574 -15.85 4.76 51.71
CA SER A 574 -15.94 5.30 53.09
C SER A 574 -16.40 6.75 53.20
N THR A 575 -17.44 7.12 52.44
CA THR A 575 -18.23 8.33 52.73
C THR A 575 -19.63 8.20 52.14
N GLN A 576 -20.49 7.45 52.82
CA GLN A 576 -21.94 7.73 52.95
C GLN A 576 -22.39 7.27 54.32
#